data_5932bb11a310202d1949b480c4216e28
#
_entry.id   5932bb11a310202d1949b480c4216e28
#
_cell.length_a   1.000
_cell.length_b   1.000
_cell.length_c   1.000
_cell.angle_alpha   90.00
_cell.angle_beta   90.00
_cell.angle_gamma   90.00
#
_symmetry.space_group_name_H-M   'P 1'
#
loop_
_entity.id
_entity.type
_entity.pdbx_description
1 polymer ?
#
loop_
_entity_poly.entity_id
_entity_poly.type
_entity_poly.pdbx_seq_one_letter_code
_entity_poly.pdbx_strand_id
1 'polypeptide(L)'
;MSAATTDGIRVEVKATYVPEQSAPRAHRYVFAYTVHIHNEGQVRAQLQSRHWIITDADGKVEEVKGPGVVGQKPNLAPGEHFEYTSGCILQTPRGEMRGSYQMYRPDGTSFDAAIAPFALALPHSLN
;
A
#
# COMPACT_ATOMS: atom_id res chain seq x y z
N MET A 1 -6.33 -6.23 -7.29
CA MET A 1 -6.64 -6.03 -5.86
C MET A 1 -5.93 -7.06 -5.02
N SER A 2 -5.44 -6.66 -3.87
CA SER A 2 -4.82 -7.58 -2.92
C SER A 2 -5.44 -7.41 -1.54
N ALA A 3 -5.31 -8.45 -0.72
CA ALA A 3 -5.77 -8.40 0.65
C ALA A 3 -4.95 -9.38 1.50
N ALA A 4 -4.64 -8.97 2.73
CA ALA A 4 -3.96 -9.81 3.71
C ALA A 4 -4.41 -9.40 5.10
N THR A 5 -4.47 -10.36 6.00
CA THR A 5 -4.82 -10.09 7.40
C THR A 5 -3.69 -10.61 8.29
N THR A 6 -3.17 -9.73 9.14
CA THR A 6 -2.10 -10.06 10.08
C THR A 6 -2.54 -9.62 11.47
N ASP A 7 -2.57 -10.55 12.42
CA ASP A 7 -2.93 -10.26 13.82
C ASP A 7 -4.19 -9.39 13.94
N GLY A 8 -5.21 -9.71 13.13
CA GLY A 8 -6.49 -9.01 13.13
C GLY A 8 -6.54 -7.75 12.28
N ILE A 9 -5.43 -7.28 11.73
CA ILE A 9 -5.41 -6.11 10.86
C ILE A 9 -5.47 -6.56 9.40
N ARG A 10 -6.58 -6.21 8.74
CA ARG A 10 -6.78 -6.51 7.32
C ARG A 10 -6.37 -5.32 6.49
N VAL A 11 -5.49 -5.55 5.52
CA VAL A 11 -5.04 -4.53 4.57
C VAL A 11 -5.49 -4.93 3.18
N GLU A 12 -6.27 -4.08 2.54
CA GLU A 12 -6.80 -4.32 1.20
C GLU A 12 -6.38 -3.16 0.30
N VAL A 13 -5.87 -3.46 -0.88
CA VAL A 13 -5.36 -2.44 -1.79
C VAL A 13 -5.94 -2.64 -3.19
N LYS A 14 -6.33 -1.53 -3.80
CA LYS A 14 -6.79 -1.49 -5.18
C LYS A 14 -6.00 -0.40 -5.91
N ALA A 15 -5.38 -0.75 -7.03
CA ALA A 15 -4.60 0.19 -7.83
C ALA A 15 -5.26 0.44 -9.18
N THR A 16 -5.05 1.64 -9.71
CA THR A 16 -5.56 2.02 -11.03
C THR A 16 -4.54 2.90 -11.74
N TYR A 17 -4.47 2.76 -13.07
CA TYR A 17 -3.62 3.62 -13.91
C TYR A 17 -4.28 4.98 -14.08
N VAL A 18 -3.46 6.05 -14.06
CA VAL A 18 -3.91 7.44 -14.19
C VAL A 18 -3.37 8.01 -15.49
N PRO A 19 -4.07 7.80 -16.64
CA PRO A 19 -3.55 8.23 -17.94
C PRO A 19 -3.37 9.73 -18.06
N GLU A 20 -4.23 10.54 -17.44
CA GLU A 20 -4.17 12.00 -17.52
C GLU A 20 -2.93 12.60 -16.84
N GLN A 21 -2.27 11.86 -15.97
CA GLN A 21 -1.03 12.29 -15.32
C GLN A 21 0.19 11.56 -15.87
N SER A 22 -0.02 10.62 -16.77
CA SER A 22 1.05 9.82 -17.35
C SER A 22 1.57 10.43 -18.63
N ALA A 23 2.83 10.08 -18.97
CA ALA A 23 3.48 10.50 -20.21
C ALA A 23 4.31 9.31 -20.73
N PRO A 24 3.67 8.32 -21.38
CA PRO A 24 4.39 7.12 -21.83
C PRO A 24 5.60 7.39 -22.72
N ARG A 25 5.53 8.43 -23.56
CA ARG A 25 6.66 8.80 -24.41
C ARG A 25 7.87 9.30 -23.60
N ALA A 26 7.62 9.74 -22.36
CA ALA A 26 8.67 10.17 -21.44
C ALA A 26 8.95 9.10 -20.38
N HIS A 27 8.48 7.86 -20.59
CA HIS A 27 8.62 6.76 -19.64
C HIS A 27 8.07 7.12 -18.26
N ARG A 28 6.90 7.75 -18.25
CA ARG A 28 6.23 8.15 -17.01
C ARG A 28 4.85 7.49 -16.95
N TYR A 29 4.68 6.60 -16.01
CA TYR A 29 3.44 5.85 -15.80
C TYR A 29 2.98 6.08 -14.37
N VAL A 30 1.84 6.77 -14.21
CA VAL A 30 1.32 7.15 -12.89
C VAL A 30 0.18 6.21 -12.52
N PHE A 31 0.26 5.70 -11.30
CA PHE A 31 -0.76 4.83 -10.73
C PHE A 31 -1.25 5.44 -9.42
N ALA A 32 -2.55 5.33 -9.18
CA ALA A 32 -3.14 5.63 -7.88
C ALA A 32 -3.47 4.31 -7.19
N TYR A 33 -3.27 4.23 -5.89
CA TYR A 33 -3.68 3.06 -5.14
C TYR A 33 -4.44 3.50 -3.89
N THR A 34 -5.52 2.78 -3.61
CA THR A 34 -6.37 3.04 -2.45
C THR A 34 -6.20 1.88 -1.47
N VAL A 35 -5.87 2.21 -0.25
CA VAL A 35 -5.63 1.25 0.82
C VAL A 35 -6.76 1.34 1.84
N HIS A 36 -7.31 0.18 2.21
CA HIS A 36 -8.32 0.05 3.25
C HIS A 36 -7.71 -0.78 4.38
N ILE A 37 -7.61 -0.18 5.56
CA ILE A 37 -7.07 -0.84 6.75
C ILE A 37 -8.22 -1.01 7.73
N HIS A 38 -8.47 -2.24 8.15
CA HIS A 38 -9.60 -2.56 9.00
C HIS A 38 -9.14 -3.42 10.19
N ASN A 39 -9.45 -2.98 11.40
CA ASN A 39 -9.16 -3.77 12.59
C ASN A 39 -10.30 -4.77 12.84
N GLU A 40 -10.09 -6.00 12.43
CA GLU A 40 -11.02 -7.12 12.62
C GLU A 40 -10.69 -7.92 13.88
N GLY A 41 -9.67 -7.50 14.62
CA GLY A 41 -9.23 -8.18 15.82
C GLY A 41 -9.90 -7.68 17.08
N GLN A 42 -9.29 -8.00 18.21
CA GLN A 42 -9.83 -7.70 19.54
C GLN A 42 -9.05 -6.62 20.27
N VAL A 43 -7.93 -6.17 19.73
CA VAL A 43 -7.01 -5.23 20.38
C VAL A 43 -6.78 -4.03 19.48
N ARG A 44 -6.76 -2.85 20.06
CA ARG A 44 -6.43 -1.61 19.35
C ARG A 44 -5.02 -1.67 18.79
N ALA A 45 -4.83 -1.11 17.59
CA ALA A 45 -3.52 -1.02 16.97
C ALA A 45 -3.37 0.33 16.27
N GLN A 46 -2.18 0.95 16.42
CA GLN A 46 -1.88 2.22 15.78
C GLN A 46 -0.80 2.03 14.72
N LEU A 47 -1.05 2.52 13.52
CA LEU A 47 -0.06 2.54 12.45
C LEU A 47 0.96 3.63 12.75
N GLN A 48 2.24 3.24 12.85
CA GLN A 48 3.34 4.16 13.12
C GLN A 48 4.17 4.47 11.89
N SER A 49 4.40 3.47 11.04
CA SER A 49 5.24 3.66 9.86
C SER A 49 4.82 2.72 8.74
N ARG A 50 5.39 2.98 7.56
CA ARG A 50 5.13 2.18 6.37
C ARG A 50 6.44 1.76 5.72
N HIS A 51 6.41 0.62 5.06
CA HIS A 51 7.53 0.12 4.27
C HIS A 51 6.98 -0.44 2.96
N TRP A 52 7.37 0.18 1.84
CA TRP A 52 6.97 -0.24 0.50
C TRP A 52 8.16 -0.79 -0.27
N ILE A 53 7.93 -1.84 -1.03
CA ILE A 53 8.88 -2.41 -1.98
C ILE A 53 8.22 -2.35 -3.34
N ILE A 54 8.81 -1.59 -4.26
CA ILE A 54 8.25 -1.31 -5.58
C ILE A 54 9.21 -1.89 -6.61
N THR A 55 8.72 -2.80 -7.45
CA THR A 55 9.54 -3.45 -8.49
C THR A 55 8.93 -3.11 -9.85
N ASP A 56 9.73 -2.57 -10.77
CA ASP A 56 9.25 -2.28 -12.12
C ASP A 56 9.46 -3.47 -13.07
N ALA A 57 9.05 -3.30 -14.34
CA ALA A 57 9.12 -4.38 -15.32
C ALA A 57 10.54 -4.78 -15.68
N ASP A 58 11.52 -3.90 -15.43
CA ASP A 58 12.94 -4.17 -15.70
C ASP A 58 13.65 -4.81 -14.50
N GLY A 59 12.89 -5.08 -13.42
CA GLY A 59 13.46 -5.66 -12.22
C GLY A 59 14.11 -4.65 -11.28
N LYS A 60 13.97 -3.34 -11.57
CA LYS A 60 14.47 -2.30 -10.68
C LYS A 60 13.62 -2.25 -9.42
N VAL A 61 14.28 -2.28 -8.26
CA VAL A 61 13.60 -2.29 -6.96
C VAL A 61 13.85 -0.97 -6.24
N GLU A 62 12.79 -0.38 -5.73
CA GLU A 62 12.84 0.82 -4.90
C GLU A 62 12.16 0.52 -3.57
N GLU A 63 12.79 0.92 -2.48
CA GLU A 63 12.21 0.81 -1.15
C GLU A 63 11.86 2.19 -0.62
N VAL A 64 10.67 2.32 -0.03
CA VAL A 64 10.20 3.56 0.58
C VAL A 64 9.81 3.27 2.02
N LYS A 65 10.46 3.94 2.97
CA LYS A 65 10.13 3.85 4.39
C LYS A 65 9.81 5.25 4.90
N GLY A 66 8.82 5.34 5.77
CA GLY A 66 8.47 6.62 6.35
C GLY A 66 7.43 6.51 7.45
N PRO A 67 7.25 7.59 8.22
CA PRO A 67 6.25 7.62 9.30
C PRO A 67 4.85 7.78 8.73
N GLY A 68 3.89 7.08 9.32
CA GLY A 68 2.48 7.23 9.01
C GLY A 68 2.09 6.98 7.57
N VAL A 69 0.90 7.41 7.23
CA VAL A 69 0.34 7.38 5.87
C VAL A 69 -0.40 8.71 5.63
N VAL A 70 -0.07 9.37 4.51
CA VAL A 70 -0.63 10.69 4.13
C VAL A 70 -0.69 11.69 5.30
N GLY A 71 0.38 11.71 6.11
CA GLY A 71 0.50 12.62 7.24
C GLY A 71 -0.26 12.18 8.49
N GLN A 72 -0.77 10.96 8.54
CA GLN A 72 -1.56 10.47 9.66
C GLN A 72 -1.02 9.15 10.21
N LYS A 73 -1.29 8.91 11.49
CA LYS A 73 -0.97 7.65 12.18
C LYS A 73 -2.26 7.09 12.76
N PRO A 74 -3.12 6.48 11.93
CA PRO A 74 -4.43 6.03 12.39
C PRO A 74 -4.32 5.04 13.53
N ASN A 75 -5.13 5.25 14.57
CA ASN A 75 -5.18 4.43 15.76
C ASN A 75 -6.55 3.76 15.80
N LEU A 76 -6.59 2.47 15.46
CA LEU A 76 -7.83 1.76 15.17
C LEU A 76 -8.22 0.84 16.33
N ALA A 77 -9.37 1.12 16.94
CA ALA A 77 -10.01 0.20 17.86
C ALA A 77 -10.64 -0.96 17.08
N PRO A 78 -10.94 -2.10 17.72
CA PRO A 78 -11.66 -3.18 17.06
C PRO A 78 -12.93 -2.67 16.35
N GLY A 79 -13.08 -3.04 15.08
CA GLY A 79 -14.19 -2.60 14.23
C GLY A 79 -13.96 -1.31 13.48
N GLU A 80 -12.93 -0.54 13.81
CA GLU A 80 -12.63 0.71 13.12
C GLU A 80 -11.80 0.47 11.86
N HIS A 81 -11.87 1.42 10.92
CA HIS A 81 -11.12 1.32 9.67
C HIS A 81 -10.60 2.69 9.25
N PHE A 82 -9.63 2.68 8.35
CA PHE A 82 -9.03 3.86 7.76
C PHE A 82 -8.78 3.60 6.28
N GLU A 83 -9.06 4.60 5.45
CA GLU A 83 -8.86 4.50 4.00
C GLU A 83 -8.06 5.70 3.53
N TYR A 84 -7.12 5.47 2.62
CA TYR A 84 -6.40 6.56 1.98
C TYR A 84 -6.03 6.19 0.56
N THR A 85 -5.76 7.19 -0.26
CA THR A 85 -5.30 7.03 -1.64
C THR A 85 -3.97 7.76 -1.78
N SER A 86 -3.03 7.12 -2.45
CA SER A 86 -1.73 7.70 -2.75
C SER A 86 -1.32 7.33 -4.17
N GLY A 87 -0.15 7.76 -4.58
CA GLY A 87 0.31 7.53 -5.95
C GLY A 87 1.68 6.89 -6.01
N CYS A 88 1.94 6.26 -7.16
CA CYS A 88 3.23 5.67 -7.48
C CYS A 88 3.54 5.98 -8.95
N ILE A 89 4.79 6.36 -9.23
CA ILE A 89 5.24 6.64 -10.58
C ILE A 89 6.28 5.62 -10.98
N LEU A 90 6.03 4.92 -12.10
CA LEU A 90 6.99 3.98 -12.67
C LEU A 90 7.54 4.53 -13.98
N GLN A 91 8.73 4.06 -14.37
CA GLN A 91 9.31 4.33 -15.68
C GLN A 91 8.93 3.26 -16.70
N THR A 92 8.24 2.22 -16.27
CA THR A 92 7.77 1.12 -17.12
C THR A 92 6.26 0.98 -17.00
N PRO A 93 5.58 0.40 -18.01
CA PRO A 93 4.11 0.31 -18.00
C PRO A 93 3.55 -0.70 -16.98
N ARG A 94 4.41 -1.47 -16.34
CA ARG A 94 4.02 -2.50 -15.39
C ARG A 94 4.97 -2.54 -14.21
N GLY A 95 4.46 -2.98 -13.08
CA GLY A 95 5.26 -3.20 -11.89
C GLY A 95 4.44 -3.86 -10.80
N GLU A 96 5.04 -3.96 -9.62
CA GLU A 96 4.43 -4.58 -8.46
C GLU A 96 4.78 -3.77 -7.22
N MET A 97 3.82 -3.66 -6.32
CA MET A 97 4.04 -3.11 -4.99
C MET A 97 3.70 -4.15 -3.93
N ARG A 98 4.47 -4.15 -2.85
CA ARG A 98 4.21 -4.96 -1.66
C ARG A 98 4.87 -4.28 -0.47
N GLY A 99 4.58 -4.73 0.72
CA GLY A 99 5.22 -4.13 1.88
C GLY A 99 4.51 -4.47 3.18
N SER A 100 4.59 -3.53 4.12
CA SER A 100 4.02 -3.71 5.45
C SER A 100 3.80 -2.37 6.14
N TYR A 101 2.87 -2.38 7.11
CA TYR A 101 2.72 -1.28 8.05
C TYR A 101 3.19 -1.76 9.41
N GLN A 102 3.99 -0.94 10.10
CA GLN A 102 4.44 -1.23 11.45
C GLN A 102 3.37 -0.74 12.41
N MET A 103 2.71 -1.67 13.09
CA MET A 103 1.58 -1.42 13.98
C MET A 103 2.01 -1.60 15.42
N TYR A 104 1.49 -0.74 16.31
CA TYR A 104 1.79 -0.77 17.73
C TYR A 104 0.51 -0.94 18.55
N ARG A 105 0.59 -1.75 19.60
CA ARG A 105 -0.51 -1.97 20.54
C ARG A 105 -0.31 -1.15 21.81
N PRO A 106 -1.39 -0.93 22.60
CA PRO A 106 -1.28 -0.18 23.86
C PRO A 106 -0.29 -0.76 24.87
N ASP A 107 -0.03 -2.07 24.82
CA ASP A 107 0.93 -2.72 25.72
C ASP A 107 2.39 -2.54 25.29
N GLY A 108 2.65 -1.80 24.22
CA GLY A 108 3.99 -1.53 23.70
C GLY A 108 4.51 -2.58 22.73
N THR A 109 3.77 -3.66 22.49
CA THR A 109 4.19 -4.65 21.48
C THR A 109 3.89 -4.12 20.08
N SER A 110 4.65 -4.61 19.11
CA SER A 110 4.51 -4.21 17.71
C SER A 110 4.49 -5.41 16.80
N PHE A 111 3.97 -5.21 15.57
CA PHE A 111 3.97 -6.23 14.54
C PHE A 111 3.89 -5.57 13.18
N ASP A 112 4.25 -6.32 12.14
CA ASP A 112 4.16 -5.86 10.76
C ASP A 112 2.87 -6.38 10.14
N ALA A 113 1.94 -5.49 9.83
CA ALA A 113 0.74 -5.84 9.10
C ALA A 113 1.11 -5.95 7.63
N ALA A 114 1.00 -7.14 7.06
CA ALA A 114 1.41 -7.40 5.69
C ALA A 114 0.53 -6.71 4.67
N ILE A 115 1.16 -6.17 3.62
CA ILE A 115 0.49 -5.69 2.42
C ILE A 115 0.79 -6.72 1.34
N ALA A 116 -0.21 -7.50 0.94
CA ALA A 116 -0.02 -8.53 -0.08
C ALA A 116 0.36 -7.87 -1.41
N PRO A 117 1.21 -8.51 -2.22
CA PRO A 117 1.61 -7.95 -3.52
C PRO A 117 0.40 -7.63 -4.41
N PHE A 118 0.48 -6.50 -5.11
CA PHE A 118 -0.52 -6.14 -6.11
C PHE A 118 0.18 -5.56 -7.34
N ALA A 119 -0.46 -5.80 -8.49
CA ALA A 119 0.09 -5.36 -9.76
C ALA A 119 -0.23 -3.89 -10.02
N LEU A 120 0.74 -3.20 -10.63
CA LEU A 120 0.56 -1.91 -11.27
C LEU A 120 0.61 -2.18 -12.77
N ALA A 121 -0.49 -1.96 -13.48
CA ALA A 121 -0.55 -2.29 -14.90
C ALA A 121 -1.59 -1.44 -15.61
N LEU A 122 -1.30 -1.13 -16.88
CA LEU A 122 -2.28 -0.50 -17.76
C LEU A 122 -3.41 -1.49 -18.05
N PRO A 123 -4.65 -1.02 -18.27
CA PRO A 123 -5.77 -1.92 -18.51
C PRO A 123 -5.54 -2.92 -19.65
N HIS A 124 -4.86 -2.51 -20.71
CA HIS A 124 -4.61 -3.36 -21.87
C HIS A 124 -3.51 -4.39 -21.67
N SER A 125 -2.63 -4.18 -20.68
CA SER A 125 -1.52 -5.10 -20.43
C SER A 125 -1.94 -6.33 -19.64
N LEU A 126 -3.21 -6.39 -19.22
CA LEU A 126 -3.76 -7.53 -18.48
C LEU A 126 -4.40 -8.56 -19.40
N ASN A 127 -4.48 -8.27 -20.68
CA ASN A 127 -5.10 -9.15 -21.67
C ASN A 127 -4.10 -10.10 -22.32
#